data_fc5415ac3c0fda7a61905b93073a0f16
#
_entry.id   fc5415ac3c0fda7a61905b93073a0f16
#
_cell.length_a   1.000
_cell.length_b   1.000
_cell.length_c   1.000
_cell.angle_alpha   90.00
_cell.angle_beta   90.00
_cell.angle_gamma   90.00
#
_symmetry.space_group_name_H-M   'P 1'
#
loop_
_entity.id
_entity.type
_entity.pdbx_description
1 polymer ?
#
loop_
_entity_poly.entity_id
_entity_poly.type
_entity_poly.pdbx_seq_one_letter_code
_entity_poly.pdbx_strand_id
1 'polypeptide(L)'
;MKIIYILLAGLCLLSCEKTKIEDVIREVEPEQPSSIHYYYSYKTGEVINAEKLGYASGEFMPGSTYIYGDTLFIANTQSGHFSVELYSLSAHQKIGSLNTWTYNGATQTFNNYVEAISVANERLYLANIGSCIDVFDIHTLKFITRIGNRNWGHGNTQLFHTHAMAIVDDYIIVRMKNGLQVTLQSDVSAEKYQNINYYSRGSLDGFDVNNEFYPHQMAVDTTGLVFLADYGQYGNRKIHVIDTTLIQKGNNITMTTSQTLPLEFNPRGIALYKNLMYISASDGSIRCYDREKKKFFLTFKSVPGYTFKGGQKLLVHNNRLWVTDVSTREIVGVDIFRNVIEEYD
;
A
#
# COMPACT_ATOMS: atom_id res chain seq x y z
N MET A 1 24.84 11.91 21.08
CA MET A 1 26.10 12.68 21.05
C MET A 1 26.03 13.60 22.24
N LYS A 2 26.82 13.34 23.31
CA LYS A 2 26.77 14.13 24.55
C LYS A 2 27.61 15.38 24.34
N ILE A 3 27.02 16.56 24.46
CA ILE A 3 27.73 17.84 24.44
C ILE A 3 28.03 18.23 25.89
N ILE A 4 29.31 18.24 26.23
CA ILE A 4 29.78 18.67 27.56
C ILE A 4 30.06 20.17 27.45
N TYR A 5 29.32 20.99 28.18
CA TYR A 5 29.64 22.40 28.39
C TYR A 5 30.52 22.52 29.62
N ILE A 6 31.77 22.96 29.44
CA ILE A 6 32.68 23.36 30.52
C ILE A 6 32.54 24.85 30.74
N LEU A 7 32.01 25.25 31.89
CA LEU A 7 32.01 26.64 32.33
C LEU A 7 33.31 26.90 33.08
N LEU A 8 34.21 27.72 32.49
CA LEU A 8 35.38 28.25 33.16
C LEU A 8 34.97 29.44 34.03
N ALA A 9 34.97 29.28 35.34
CA ALA A 9 34.87 30.38 36.28
C ALA A 9 36.26 30.88 36.66
N GLY A 10 36.49 32.17 36.48
CA GLY A 10 37.75 32.83 36.67
C GLY A 10 38.26 32.82 38.12
N LEU A 11 39.57 32.65 38.26
CA LEU A 11 40.31 32.75 39.53
C LEU A 11 40.30 34.20 40.05
N CYS A 12 39.83 34.38 41.27
CA CYS A 12 40.29 35.43 42.14
C CYS A 12 41.03 34.77 43.33
N LEU A 13 42.31 34.93 43.35
CA LEU A 13 43.17 34.56 44.51
C LEU A 13 42.93 35.51 45.68
N LEU A 14 42.57 35.00 46.84
CA LEU A 14 43.10 35.41 48.16
C LEU A 14 42.53 34.50 49.27
N SER A 15 43.49 33.99 50.06
CA SER A 15 43.37 33.50 51.42
C SER A 15 42.89 32.06 51.70
N CYS A 16 43.83 31.33 52.28
CA CYS A 16 43.75 30.04 52.92
C CYS A 16 42.45 29.71 53.67
N GLU A 17 41.75 28.71 53.20
CA GLU A 17 41.15 27.66 54.01
C GLU A 17 40.89 26.46 53.09
N LYS A 18 41.38 25.28 53.53
CA LYS A 18 41.07 24.02 52.79
C LYS A 18 39.65 23.68 52.99
N THR A 19 38.80 24.24 52.14
CA THR A 19 37.45 23.74 51.91
C THR A 19 37.52 22.71 50.76
N LYS A 20 37.23 21.46 51.07
CA LYS A 20 36.98 20.44 50.03
C LYS A 20 35.93 20.98 49.09
N ILE A 21 36.33 21.29 47.85
CA ILE A 21 35.40 21.44 46.75
C ILE A 21 34.96 20.01 46.45
N GLU A 22 33.88 19.57 47.05
CA GLU A 22 33.11 18.49 46.51
C GLU A 22 32.52 19.03 45.23
N ASP A 23 33.01 18.52 44.11
CA ASP A 23 32.49 18.78 42.79
C ASP A 23 31.04 18.33 42.76
N VAL A 24 30.12 19.25 42.99
CA VAL A 24 28.73 19.06 42.66
C VAL A 24 28.63 19.25 41.16
N ILE A 25 29.11 18.27 40.39
CA ILE A 25 28.66 18.09 39.01
C ILE A 25 27.20 17.60 39.14
N ARG A 26 26.29 18.52 39.26
CA ARG A 26 24.89 18.21 38.93
C ARG A 26 24.90 17.89 37.45
N GLU A 27 24.76 16.61 37.09
CA GLU A 27 24.26 16.24 35.78
C GLU A 27 22.91 16.97 35.63
N VAL A 28 22.92 18.06 34.88
CA VAL A 28 21.69 18.70 34.47
C VAL A 28 21.09 17.69 33.50
N GLU A 29 20.11 16.94 33.98
CA GLU A 29 19.30 16.13 33.05
C GLU A 29 18.79 17.08 31.97
N PRO A 30 18.97 16.72 30.69
CA PRO A 30 18.45 17.55 29.59
C PRO A 30 16.95 17.75 29.81
N GLU A 31 16.53 19.01 29.81
CA GLU A 31 15.10 19.32 29.87
C GLU A 31 14.34 18.48 28.84
N GLN A 32 13.34 17.75 29.33
CA GLN A 32 12.45 17.04 28.44
C GLN A 32 11.49 18.04 27.81
N PRO A 33 11.25 17.99 26.50
CA PRO A 33 10.30 18.90 25.87
C PRO A 33 8.92 18.72 26.51
N SER A 34 8.25 19.83 26.80
CA SER A 34 6.89 19.86 27.34
C SER A 34 5.88 19.35 26.35
N SER A 35 6.16 19.53 25.06
CA SER A 35 5.38 18.94 23.96
C SER A 35 6.24 18.63 22.73
N ILE A 36 5.83 17.60 21.99
CA ILE A 36 6.45 17.22 20.72
C ILE A 36 5.38 17.25 19.62
N HIS A 37 5.56 18.14 18.68
CA HIS A 37 4.68 18.26 17.52
C HIS A 37 5.34 17.74 16.26
N TYR A 38 4.58 16.94 15.50
CA TYR A 38 5.03 16.41 14.22
C TYR A 38 4.29 17.11 13.09
N TYR A 39 5.03 17.58 12.08
CA TYR A 39 4.45 18.00 10.82
C TYR A 39 5.14 17.31 9.65
N TYR A 40 4.41 17.20 8.54
CA TYR A 40 4.87 16.49 7.36
C TYR A 40 5.02 17.44 6.19
N SER A 41 6.10 17.31 5.45
CA SER A 41 6.30 17.97 4.17
C SER A 41 6.59 16.96 3.08
N TYR A 42 6.36 17.32 1.84
CA TYR A 42 6.38 16.42 0.69
C TYR A 42 7.16 17.05 -0.46
N LYS A 43 7.86 16.23 -1.23
CA LYS A 43 8.58 16.65 -2.43
C LYS A 43 8.59 15.53 -3.45
N THR A 44 8.49 15.85 -4.74
CA THR A 44 8.69 14.88 -5.82
C THR A 44 10.10 14.32 -5.77
N GLY A 45 10.22 13.00 -5.67
CA GLY A 45 11.48 12.28 -5.71
C GLY A 45 11.73 11.71 -7.11
N GLU A 46 10.84 10.86 -7.60
CA GLU A 46 10.99 10.17 -8.86
C GLU A 46 9.69 10.11 -9.65
N VAL A 47 9.80 10.19 -10.99
CA VAL A 47 8.68 9.97 -11.92
C VAL A 47 9.07 8.85 -12.88
N ILE A 48 8.22 7.82 -12.97
CA ILE A 48 8.37 6.68 -13.88
C ILE A 48 7.24 6.77 -14.91
N ASN A 49 7.61 6.84 -16.18
CA ASN A 49 6.69 6.97 -17.31
C ASN A 49 6.95 5.87 -18.37
N ALA A 50 6.23 5.92 -19.47
CA ALA A 50 6.36 4.99 -20.58
C ALA A 50 7.81 4.89 -21.09
N GLU A 51 8.49 6.03 -21.28
CA GLU A 51 9.86 6.11 -21.80
C GLU A 51 10.86 5.37 -20.90
N LYS A 52 10.82 5.61 -19.58
CA LYS A 52 11.68 4.89 -18.61
C LYS A 52 11.46 3.38 -18.60
N LEU A 53 10.27 2.94 -19.00
CA LEU A 53 9.92 1.52 -19.10
C LEU A 53 10.10 0.94 -20.50
N GLY A 54 10.60 1.75 -21.45
CA GLY A 54 10.87 1.32 -22.82
C GLY A 54 9.62 1.13 -23.68
N TYR A 55 8.53 1.85 -23.37
CA TYR A 55 7.30 1.84 -24.12
C TYR A 55 7.14 3.07 -25.01
N ALA A 56 6.52 2.90 -26.16
CA ALA A 56 6.05 4.02 -26.96
C ALA A 56 4.87 4.73 -26.29
N SER A 57 4.62 5.97 -26.75
CA SER A 57 3.48 6.73 -26.26
C SER A 57 2.17 5.97 -26.50
N GLY A 58 1.40 5.79 -25.43
CA GLY A 58 0.10 5.08 -25.49
C GLY A 58 0.16 3.58 -25.18
N GLU A 59 1.33 2.96 -25.11
CA GLU A 59 1.49 1.52 -24.81
C GLU A 59 1.60 1.20 -23.32
N PHE A 60 1.69 2.21 -22.49
CA PHE A 60 1.77 2.07 -21.03
C PHE A 60 0.65 2.83 -20.34
N MET A 61 -0.03 2.16 -19.41
CA MET A 61 -0.97 2.73 -18.46
C MET A 61 -0.74 2.07 -17.10
N PRO A 62 -0.22 2.80 -16.11
CA PRO A 62 0.08 2.21 -14.81
C PRO A 62 -1.19 1.82 -14.06
N GLY A 63 -1.17 0.65 -13.48
CA GLY A 63 -2.20 0.13 -12.59
C GLY A 63 -1.69 -0.04 -11.16
N SER A 64 -1.83 -1.24 -10.62
CA SER A 64 -1.32 -1.56 -9.29
C SER A 64 0.20 -1.59 -9.25
N THR A 65 0.74 -1.23 -8.09
CA THR A 65 2.17 -1.30 -7.80
C THR A 65 2.42 -2.05 -6.49
N TYR A 66 3.58 -2.70 -6.39
CA TYR A 66 4.07 -3.34 -5.17
C TYR A 66 5.59 -3.28 -5.12
N ILE A 67 6.18 -3.16 -3.92
CA ILE A 67 7.64 -3.19 -3.75
C ILE A 67 8.04 -4.42 -2.94
N TYR A 68 9.02 -5.16 -3.46
CA TYR A 68 9.69 -6.24 -2.75
C TYR A 68 11.21 -6.10 -2.94
N GLY A 69 11.93 -5.92 -1.83
CA GLY A 69 13.35 -5.58 -1.87
C GLY A 69 13.60 -4.27 -2.64
N ASP A 70 14.47 -4.33 -3.65
CA ASP A 70 14.79 -3.20 -4.54
C ASP A 70 13.85 -3.11 -5.76
N THR A 71 12.93 -4.06 -5.92
CA THR A 71 12.10 -4.14 -7.13
C THR A 71 10.72 -3.53 -6.91
N LEU A 72 10.37 -2.54 -7.71
CA LEU A 72 9.01 -2.05 -7.88
C LEU A 72 8.35 -2.84 -9.03
N PHE A 73 7.33 -3.62 -8.69
CA PHE A 73 6.45 -4.30 -9.63
C PHE A 73 5.35 -3.33 -10.06
N ILE A 74 5.11 -3.21 -11.36
CA ILE A 74 4.18 -2.24 -11.95
C ILE A 74 3.27 -2.97 -12.93
N ALA A 75 1.98 -3.02 -12.67
CA ALA A 75 1.02 -3.52 -13.65
C ALA A 75 0.86 -2.52 -14.80
N ASN A 76 1.07 -2.95 -16.03
CA ASN A 76 0.66 -2.24 -17.22
C ASN A 76 -0.76 -2.68 -17.60
N THR A 77 -1.72 -1.75 -17.51
CA THR A 77 -3.14 -2.02 -17.78
C THR A 77 -3.58 -1.59 -19.17
N GLN A 78 -2.65 -1.14 -20.01
CA GLN A 78 -2.93 -0.75 -21.39
C GLN A 78 -3.40 -1.95 -22.22
N SER A 79 -4.54 -1.84 -22.87
CA SER A 79 -5.08 -2.90 -23.73
C SER A 79 -4.10 -3.29 -24.82
N GLY A 80 -3.89 -4.60 -24.99
CA GLY A 80 -2.90 -5.15 -25.91
C GLY A 80 -1.47 -5.23 -25.37
N HIS A 81 -1.19 -4.65 -24.19
CA HIS A 81 0.14 -4.59 -23.58
C HIS A 81 0.13 -5.06 -22.10
N PHE A 82 -0.79 -5.94 -21.72
CA PHE A 82 -0.89 -6.42 -20.34
C PHE A 82 0.38 -7.11 -19.89
N SER A 83 0.99 -6.59 -18.83
CA SER A 83 2.26 -7.06 -18.28
C SER A 83 2.42 -6.61 -16.83
N VAL A 84 3.42 -7.15 -16.16
CA VAL A 84 3.96 -6.62 -14.91
C VAL A 84 5.41 -6.27 -15.15
N GLU A 85 5.72 -4.98 -15.07
CA GLU A 85 7.06 -4.46 -15.25
C GLU A 85 7.84 -4.55 -13.94
N LEU A 86 9.11 -4.87 -14.02
CA LEU A 86 10.05 -4.89 -12.93
C LEU A 86 11.00 -3.70 -13.07
N TYR A 87 10.99 -2.83 -12.07
CA TYR A 87 11.82 -1.62 -12.05
C TYR A 87 12.71 -1.62 -10.82
N SER A 88 14.03 -1.48 -10.99
CA SER A 88 14.98 -1.34 -9.89
C SER A 88 14.92 0.08 -9.34
N LEU A 89 14.66 0.20 -8.04
CA LEU A 89 14.62 1.48 -7.33
C LEU A 89 16.01 2.08 -7.16
N SER A 90 17.03 1.26 -6.97
CA SER A 90 18.42 1.71 -6.81
C SER A 90 19.09 2.06 -8.12
N ALA A 91 18.82 1.28 -9.20
CA ALA A 91 19.38 1.52 -10.53
C ALA A 91 18.55 2.51 -11.36
N HIS A 92 17.34 2.88 -10.92
CA HIS A 92 16.42 3.78 -11.61
C HIS A 92 16.09 3.36 -13.05
N GLN A 93 15.93 2.04 -13.28
CA GLN A 93 15.68 1.49 -14.62
C GLN A 93 14.82 0.23 -14.59
N LYS A 94 14.17 -0.05 -15.70
CA LYS A 94 13.51 -1.33 -15.93
C LYS A 94 14.53 -2.47 -15.97
N ILE A 95 14.26 -3.55 -15.24
CA ILE A 95 15.12 -4.74 -15.16
C ILE A 95 14.45 -5.99 -15.74
N GLY A 96 13.17 -5.95 -16.03
CA GLY A 96 12.45 -7.07 -16.61
C GLY A 96 10.98 -6.79 -16.84
N SER A 97 10.30 -7.79 -17.39
CA SER A 97 8.86 -7.77 -17.64
C SER A 97 8.30 -9.18 -17.57
N LEU A 98 7.18 -9.34 -16.90
CA LEU A 98 6.39 -10.57 -16.89
C LEU A 98 5.13 -10.35 -17.73
N ASN A 99 5.09 -10.91 -18.94
CA ASN A 99 3.95 -10.86 -19.85
C ASN A 99 3.54 -12.22 -20.37
N THR A 100 4.48 -13.18 -20.35
CA THR A 100 4.26 -14.57 -20.77
C THR A 100 4.93 -15.53 -19.79
N TRP A 101 4.39 -16.73 -19.67
CA TRP A 101 5.00 -17.83 -18.93
C TRP A 101 4.61 -19.18 -19.52
N THR A 102 5.31 -20.23 -19.13
CA THR A 102 5.00 -21.60 -19.57
C THR A 102 4.28 -22.36 -18.47
N TYR A 103 3.18 -23.02 -18.82
CA TYR A 103 2.50 -23.97 -17.95
C TYR A 103 2.09 -25.21 -18.75
N ASN A 104 2.48 -26.40 -18.29
CA ASN A 104 2.26 -27.67 -18.97
C ASN A 104 2.64 -27.66 -20.46
N GLY A 105 3.80 -27.07 -20.77
CA GLY A 105 4.34 -26.97 -22.12
C GLY A 105 3.65 -25.92 -23.03
N ALA A 106 2.61 -25.24 -22.56
CA ALA A 106 1.93 -24.21 -23.31
C ALA A 106 2.31 -22.80 -22.81
N THR A 107 2.51 -21.88 -23.74
CA THR A 107 2.71 -20.46 -23.43
C THR A 107 1.39 -19.86 -22.95
N GLN A 108 1.45 -19.21 -21.81
CA GLN A 108 0.35 -18.46 -21.18
C GLN A 108 0.65 -16.96 -21.23
N THR A 109 -0.44 -16.17 -21.25
CA THR A 109 -0.40 -14.70 -21.15
C THR A 109 -1.46 -14.22 -20.18
N PHE A 110 -1.42 -12.96 -19.78
CA PHE A 110 -2.55 -12.33 -19.11
C PHE A 110 -3.71 -12.18 -20.09
N ASN A 111 -4.88 -12.69 -19.71
CA ASN A 111 -6.13 -12.53 -20.50
C ASN A 111 -6.78 -11.15 -20.27
N ASN A 112 -6.36 -10.46 -19.23
CA ASN A 112 -6.78 -9.12 -18.86
C ASN A 112 -5.71 -8.48 -17.98
N TYR A 113 -5.87 -7.22 -17.59
CA TYR A 113 -4.87 -6.53 -16.77
C TYR A 113 -4.85 -7.00 -15.31
N VAL A 114 -3.67 -6.86 -14.69
CA VAL A 114 -3.46 -7.11 -13.27
C VAL A 114 -3.96 -5.89 -12.47
N GLU A 115 -4.92 -6.11 -11.59
CA GLU A 115 -5.56 -5.06 -10.79
C GLU A 115 -4.95 -4.92 -9.39
N ALA A 116 -4.40 -6.02 -8.84
CA ALA A 116 -3.71 -6.00 -7.57
C ALA A 116 -2.46 -6.90 -7.58
N ILE A 117 -1.41 -6.43 -6.92
CA ILE A 117 -0.15 -7.13 -6.75
C ILE A 117 0.12 -7.26 -5.25
N SER A 118 0.52 -8.44 -4.80
CA SER A 118 0.98 -8.69 -3.43
C SER A 118 2.10 -9.71 -3.43
N VAL A 119 2.96 -9.65 -2.40
CA VAL A 119 4.01 -10.65 -2.18
C VAL A 119 3.90 -11.17 -0.75
N ALA A 120 3.94 -12.47 -0.59
CA ALA A 120 3.99 -13.13 0.70
C ALA A 120 4.63 -14.52 0.54
N ASN A 121 5.38 -14.97 1.56
CA ASN A 121 6.00 -16.30 1.58
C ASN A 121 6.74 -16.64 0.27
N GLU A 122 7.60 -15.71 -0.20
CA GLU A 122 8.40 -15.82 -1.43
C GLU A 122 7.58 -16.07 -2.71
N ARG A 123 6.31 -15.68 -2.68
CA ARG A 123 5.39 -15.79 -3.82
C ARG A 123 4.85 -14.44 -4.23
N LEU A 124 4.82 -14.22 -5.54
CA LEU A 124 4.19 -13.07 -6.18
C LEU A 124 2.77 -13.45 -6.61
N TYR A 125 1.79 -12.75 -6.09
CA TYR A 125 0.37 -12.93 -6.38
C TYR A 125 -0.11 -11.80 -7.27
N LEU A 126 -0.62 -12.14 -8.43
CA LEU A 126 -1.10 -11.20 -9.44
C LEU A 126 -2.60 -11.39 -9.66
N ALA A 127 -3.41 -10.55 -9.02
CA ALA A 127 -4.86 -10.60 -9.16
C ALA A 127 -5.28 -9.94 -10.48
N ASN A 128 -5.78 -10.76 -11.39
CA ASN A 128 -6.20 -10.35 -12.72
C ASN A 128 -7.71 -10.11 -12.71
N ILE A 129 -8.18 -8.98 -13.26
CA ILE A 129 -9.61 -8.66 -13.32
C ILE A 129 -10.43 -9.70 -14.09
N GLY A 130 -9.77 -10.49 -14.91
CA GLY A 130 -10.35 -11.67 -15.57
C GLY A 130 -10.62 -12.86 -14.64
N SER A 131 -10.83 -12.61 -13.34
CA SER A 131 -11.30 -13.59 -12.34
C SER A 131 -10.32 -14.70 -12.00
N CYS A 132 -9.06 -14.36 -11.87
CA CYS A 132 -8.04 -15.27 -11.34
C CYS A 132 -6.93 -14.52 -10.62
N ILE A 133 -6.16 -15.27 -9.84
CA ILE A 133 -4.88 -14.83 -9.28
C ILE A 133 -3.81 -15.78 -9.77
N ASP A 134 -2.89 -15.28 -10.58
CA ASP A 134 -1.72 -16.03 -11.02
C ASP A 134 -0.62 -15.92 -9.96
N VAL A 135 -0.02 -17.04 -9.59
CA VAL A 135 0.97 -17.13 -8.51
C VAL A 135 2.31 -17.58 -9.09
N PHE A 136 3.34 -16.81 -8.77
CA PHE A 136 4.72 -17.05 -9.23
C PHE A 136 5.67 -17.11 -8.05
N ASP A 137 6.78 -17.78 -8.21
CA ASP A 137 7.95 -17.64 -7.35
C ASP A 137 8.55 -16.24 -7.55
N ILE A 138 8.79 -15.51 -6.46
CA ILE A 138 9.19 -14.09 -6.52
C ILE A 138 10.61 -13.91 -7.08
N HIS A 139 11.50 -14.90 -6.89
CA HIS A 139 12.90 -14.80 -7.28
C HIS A 139 13.15 -15.23 -8.72
N THR A 140 12.44 -16.26 -9.15
CA THR A 140 12.64 -16.85 -10.49
C THR A 140 11.58 -16.47 -11.50
N LEU A 141 10.47 -15.87 -11.04
CA LEU A 141 9.25 -15.56 -11.81
C LEU A 141 8.67 -16.80 -12.51
N LYS A 142 8.98 -17.99 -12.01
CA LYS A 142 8.35 -19.21 -12.50
C LYS A 142 6.92 -19.31 -11.97
N PHE A 143 6.02 -19.66 -12.87
CA PHE A 143 4.63 -19.89 -12.54
C PHE A 143 4.49 -21.09 -11.61
N ILE A 144 3.75 -20.95 -10.52
CA ILE A 144 3.47 -21.98 -9.54
C ILE A 144 2.06 -22.54 -9.76
N THR A 145 1.04 -21.68 -9.71
CA THR A 145 -0.36 -22.10 -9.76
C THR A 145 -1.28 -20.93 -10.08
N ARG A 146 -2.56 -21.22 -10.21
CA ARG A 146 -3.63 -20.23 -10.38
C ARG A 146 -4.76 -20.49 -9.39
N ILE A 147 -5.20 -19.43 -8.74
CA ILE A 147 -6.43 -19.39 -7.93
C ILE A 147 -7.55 -18.85 -8.83
N GLY A 148 -8.66 -19.54 -8.89
CA GLY A 148 -9.74 -19.23 -9.85
C GLY A 148 -9.43 -19.74 -11.26
N ASN A 149 -10.47 -19.79 -12.12
CA ASN A 149 -10.39 -20.48 -13.41
C ASN A 149 -10.62 -19.56 -14.61
N ARG A 150 -10.52 -18.23 -14.42
CA ARG A 150 -10.83 -17.22 -15.45
C ARG A 150 -12.30 -17.17 -15.88
N ASN A 151 -13.14 -17.98 -15.29
CA ASN A 151 -14.60 -17.93 -15.52
C ASN A 151 -15.24 -17.17 -14.37
N TRP A 152 -16.09 -16.23 -14.69
CA TRP A 152 -16.86 -15.48 -13.71
C TRP A 152 -17.86 -16.40 -13.00
N GLY A 153 -17.91 -16.29 -11.68
CA GLY A 153 -18.88 -17.08 -10.94
C GLY A 153 -18.73 -17.00 -9.43
N HIS A 154 -19.64 -17.69 -8.77
CA HIS A 154 -19.74 -17.78 -7.33
C HIS A 154 -19.50 -19.21 -6.81
N GLY A 155 -19.00 -20.11 -7.66
CA GLY A 155 -18.62 -21.46 -7.25
C GLY A 155 -17.46 -21.47 -6.26
N ASN A 156 -17.23 -22.61 -5.61
CA ASN A 156 -16.24 -22.74 -4.54
C ASN A 156 -14.80 -22.44 -4.96
N THR A 157 -14.49 -22.54 -6.25
CA THR A 157 -13.17 -22.26 -6.82
C THR A 157 -13.20 -21.07 -7.79
N GLN A 158 -14.30 -20.32 -7.85
CA GLN A 158 -14.47 -19.23 -8.79
C GLN A 158 -14.30 -17.88 -8.10
N LEU A 159 -13.67 -16.94 -8.81
CA LEU A 159 -13.61 -15.53 -8.48
C LEU A 159 -14.53 -14.74 -9.41
N PHE A 160 -14.99 -13.59 -8.95
CA PHE A 160 -15.85 -12.72 -9.76
C PHE A 160 -15.26 -11.30 -9.80
N HIS A 161 -14.53 -10.98 -10.85
CA HIS A 161 -13.81 -9.72 -11.02
C HIS A 161 -12.98 -9.34 -9.78
N THR A 162 -11.70 -9.66 -9.79
CA THR A 162 -10.79 -9.32 -8.68
C THR A 162 -10.36 -7.87 -8.78
N HIS A 163 -10.71 -7.04 -7.81
CA HIS A 163 -10.40 -5.60 -7.82
C HIS A 163 -9.32 -5.19 -6.84
N ALA A 164 -9.23 -5.84 -5.70
CA ALA A 164 -8.19 -5.59 -4.71
C ALA A 164 -7.84 -6.87 -3.97
N MET A 165 -6.64 -6.93 -3.45
CA MET A 165 -6.13 -8.08 -2.71
C MET A 165 -5.26 -7.59 -1.56
N ALA A 166 -5.38 -8.25 -0.41
CA ALA A 166 -4.47 -8.13 0.71
C ALA A 166 -4.06 -9.53 1.16
N ILE A 167 -2.83 -9.68 1.60
CA ILE A 167 -2.34 -10.91 2.20
C ILE A 167 -1.88 -10.57 3.62
N VAL A 168 -2.42 -11.28 4.59
CA VAL A 168 -2.10 -11.11 6.00
C VAL A 168 -2.14 -12.49 6.69
N ASP A 169 -1.09 -12.84 7.40
CA ASP A 169 -0.86 -14.17 7.97
C ASP A 169 -1.06 -15.26 6.90
N ASP A 170 -1.94 -16.24 7.12
CA ASP A 170 -2.28 -17.26 6.13
C ASP A 170 -3.42 -16.86 5.19
N TYR A 171 -4.04 -15.69 5.37
CA TYR A 171 -5.20 -15.27 4.59
C TYR A 171 -4.83 -14.49 3.34
N ILE A 172 -5.40 -14.90 2.20
CA ILE A 172 -5.47 -14.13 0.97
C ILE A 172 -6.89 -13.58 0.86
N ILE A 173 -7.05 -12.28 1.12
CA ILE A 173 -8.33 -11.59 1.11
C ILE A 173 -8.48 -10.91 -0.24
N VAL A 174 -9.50 -11.28 -1.00
CA VAL A 174 -9.75 -10.78 -2.34
C VAL A 174 -11.08 -10.02 -2.35
N ARG A 175 -11.05 -8.77 -2.76
CA ARG A 175 -12.24 -8.01 -3.07
C ARG A 175 -12.68 -8.35 -4.49
N MET A 176 -13.87 -8.87 -4.61
CA MET A 176 -14.53 -9.16 -5.87
C MET A 176 -15.58 -8.09 -6.18
N LYS A 177 -16.13 -8.08 -7.40
CA LYS A 177 -17.20 -7.15 -7.80
C LYS A 177 -18.34 -7.06 -6.77
N ASN A 178 -18.72 -8.14 -6.14
CA ASN A 178 -19.88 -8.23 -5.24
C ASN A 178 -19.57 -8.74 -3.83
N GLY A 179 -18.37 -8.56 -3.35
CA GLY A 179 -18.04 -8.93 -1.98
C GLY A 179 -16.56 -9.24 -1.75
N LEU A 180 -16.33 -9.98 -0.69
CA LEU A 180 -15.01 -10.48 -0.29
C LEU A 180 -14.95 -12.00 -0.39
N GLN A 181 -13.80 -12.50 -0.77
CA GLN A 181 -13.46 -13.91 -0.67
C GLN A 181 -12.13 -14.06 0.03
N VAL A 182 -12.04 -15.04 0.91
CA VAL A 182 -10.80 -15.42 1.59
C VAL A 182 -10.41 -16.82 1.16
N THR A 183 -9.15 -17.00 0.83
CA THR A 183 -8.51 -18.31 0.69
C THR A 183 -7.25 -18.36 1.53
N LEU A 184 -6.65 -19.54 1.69
CA LEU A 184 -5.46 -19.72 2.53
C LEU A 184 -4.21 -19.80 1.66
N GLN A 185 -3.12 -19.16 2.09
CA GLN A 185 -1.80 -19.31 1.47
C GLN A 185 -1.30 -20.75 1.54
N SER A 186 -1.57 -21.46 2.67
CA SER A 186 -1.27 -22.87 2.89
C SER A 186 -1.98 -23.80 1.90
N ASP A 187 -3.09 -23.38 1.32
CA ASP A 187 -3.78 -24.13 0.25
C ASP A 187 -3.20 -23.89 -1.15
N VAL A 188 -2.30 -22.92 -1.32
CA VAL A 188 -1.75 -22.57 -2.63
C VAL A 188 -0.62 -23.54 -2.99
N SER A 189 -0.87 -24.44 -3.92
CA SER A 189 0.13 -25.37 -4.44
C SER A 189 -0.06 -25.66 -5.92
N ALA A 190 0.96 -26.19 -6.57
CA ALA A 190 0.90 -26.54 -8.00
C ALA A 190 -0.16 -27.62 -8.29
N GLU A 191 -0.36 -28.57 -7.37
CA GLU A 191 -1.31 -29.66 -7.50
C GLU A 191 -2.76 -29.16 -7.45
N LYS A 192 -2.99 -28.02 -6.80
CA LYS A 192 -4.33 -27.40 -6.67
C LYS A 192 -4.63 -26.36 -7.76
N TYR A 193 -3.96 -26.43 -8.92
CA TYR A 193 -4.20 -25.51 -10.03
C TYR A 193 -5.70 -25.37 -10.33
N GLN A 194 -6.22 -24.12 -10.23
CA GLN A 194 -7.64 -23.77 -10.40
C GLN A 194 -8.64 -24.44 -9.42
N ASN A 195 -8.17 -25.23 -8.47
CA ASN A 195 -8.98 -26.01 -7.53
C ASN A 195 -8.79 -25.58 -6.07
N ILE A 196 -8.34 -24.35 -5.84
CA ILE A 196 -8.21 -23.77 -4.50
C ILE A 196 -9.56 -23.26 -4.06
N ASN A 197 -10.11 -23.85 -3.02
CA ASN A 197 -11.41 -23.46 -2.45
C ASN A 197 -11.28 -22.16 -1.65
N TYR A 198 -12.39 -21.42 -1.56
CA TYR A 198 -12.45 -20.33 -0.61
C TYR A 198 -12.59 -20.88 0.83
N TYR A 199 -11.99 -20.16 1.76
CA TYR A 199 -12.06 -20.42 3.20
C TYR A 199 -13.28 -19.75 3.83
N SER A 200 -13.51 -18.49 3.50
CA SER A 200 -14.63 -17.67 3.93
C SER A 200 -15.04 -16.72 2.82
N ARG A 201 -16.29 -16.29 2.82
CA ARG A 201 -16.85 -15.36 1.84
C ARG A 201 -17.80 -14.39 2.55
N GLY A 202 -17.86 -13.15 2.11
CA GLY A 202 -18.73 -12.15 2.69
C GLY A 202 -19.21 -11.10 1.71
N SER A 203 -20.16 -10.31 2.16
CA SER A 203 -20.65 -9.13 1.45
C SER A 203 -20.13 -7.85 2.10
N LEU A 204 -20.02 -6.79 1.32
CA LEU A 204 -19.77 -5.44 1.81
C LEU A 204 -21.10 -4.69 1.87
N ASP A 205 -21.42 -4.07 3.02
CA ASP A 205 -22.64 -3.28 3.17
C ASP A 205 -22.64 -2.08 2.21
N GLY A 206 -23.78 -1.87 1.53
CA GLY A 206 -23.95 -0.78 0.57
C GLY A 206 -23.20 -0.98 -0.74
N PHE A 207 -22.81 -2.21 -1.05
CA PHE A 207 -22.17 -2.55 -2.29
C PHE A 207 -23.20 -2.72 -3.43
N ASP A 208 -23.05 -1.93 -4.48
CA ASP A 208 -23.87 -2.08 -5.69
C ASP A 208 -23.19 -3.04 -6.67
N VAL A 209 -23.83 -4.16 -6.93
CA VAL A 209 -23.37 -5.19 -7.88
C VAL A 209 -23.22 -4.70 -9.31
N ASN A 210 -23.87 -3.59 -9.66
CA ASN A 210 -23.88 -3.05 -11.02
C ASN A 210 -22.74 -2.05 -11.29
N ASN A 211 -21.92 -1.73 -10.29
CA ASN A 211 -20.86 -0.74 -10.43
C ASN A 211 -19.55 -1.37 -10.91
N GLU A 212 -19.31 -1.30 -12.22
CA GLU A 212 -18.30 -2.11 -12.90
C GLU A 212 -16.87 -1.57 -12.89
N PHE A 213 -16.60 -0.30 -12.57
CA PHE A 213 -15.36 0.32 -13.06
C PHE A 213 -14.56 1.17 -12.08
N TYR A 214 -14.49 0.85 -10.80
CA TYR A 214 -13.70 1.70 -9.93
C TYR A 214 -12.61 0.93 -9.18
N PRO A 215 -11.34 1.37 -9.35
CA PRO A 215 -10.23 0.74 -8.65
C PRO A 215 -10.42 0.90 -7.15
N HIS A 216 -10.45 -0.22 -6.48
CA HIS A 216 -10.37 -0.31 -5.05
C HIS A 216 -8.99 -0.80 -4.68
N GLN A 217 -8.51 -0.44 -3.52
CA GLN A 217 -7.22 -0.89 -3.01
C GLN A 217 -7.38 -1.29 -1.56
N MET A 218 -6.60 -2.29 -1.16
CA MET A 218 -6.42 -2.69 0.23
C MET A 218 -5.03 -2.30 0.71
N ALA A 219 -4.94 -1.97 2.00
CA ALA A 219 -3.68 -1.82 2.72
C ALA A 219 -3.76 -2.56 4.04
N VAL A 220 -2.66 -3.14 4.49
CA VAL A 220 -2.57 -3.88 5.75
C VAL A 220 -1.68 -3.11 6.71
N ASP A 221 -2.11 -2.96 7.96
CA ASP A 221 -1.26 -2.36 8.97
C ASP A 221 -0.44 -3.42 9.76
N THR A 222 0.42 -2.94 10.64
CA THR A 222 1.31 -3.80 11.43
C THR A 222 0.58 -4.66 12.46
N THR A 223 -0.69 -4.41 12.71
CA THR A 223 -1.55 -5.21 13.61
C THR A 223 -2.37 -6.26 12.88
N GLY A 224 -2.28 -6.32 11.54
CA GLY A 224 -3.04 -7.24 10.70
C GLY A 224 -4.44 -6.73 10.32
N LEU A 225 -4.79 -5.49 10.65
CA LEU A 225 -6.03 -4.89 10.16
C LEU A 225 -5.89 -4.55 8.66
N VAL A 226 -6.91 -4.90 7.90
CA VAL A 226 -6.99 -4.62 6.47
C VAL A 226 -7.94 -3.46 6.22
N PHE A 227 -7.45 -2.43 5.56
CA PHE A 227 -8.21 -1.24 5.17
C PHE A 227 -8.54 -1.33 3.69
N LEU A 228 -9.82 -1.28 3.35
CA LEU A 228 -10.31 -1.31 1.97
C LEU A 228 -10.93 0.03 1.59
N ALA A 229 -10.38 0.68 0.58
CA ALA A 229 -10.98 1.86 -0.03
C ALA A 229 -12.16 1.44 -0.91
N ASP A 230 -13.37 1.84 -0.54
CA ASP A 230 -14.60 1.53 -1.26
C ASP A 230 -15.21 2.81 -1.85
N TYR A 231 -15.26 2.86 -3.18
CA TYR A 231 -15.79 4.00 -3.90
C TYR A 231 -17.29 4.18 -3.70
N GLY A 232 -18.04 3.15 -3.41
CA GLY A 232 -19.50 3.17 -3.18
C GLY A 232 -20.31 4.00 -4.19
N GLN A 233 -21.26 3.40 -4.89
CA GLN A 233 -22.28 4.19 -5.59
C GLN A 233 -23.26 4.81 -4.59
N TYR A 234 -23.96 5.85 -4.98
CA TYR A 234 -25.09 6.48 -4.24
C TYR A 234 -24.74 6.99 -2.82
N GLY A 235 -23.50 7.43 -2.61
CA GLY A 235 -23.12 8.09 -1.36
C GLY A 235 -22.56 7.20 -0.26
N ASN A 236 -22.39 5.89 -0.49
CA ASN A 236 -21.80 4.96 0.48
C ASN A 236 -20.26 4.90 0.41
N ARG A 237 -19.61 6.04 0.29
CA ARG A 237 -18.15 6.18 0.21
C ARG A 237 -17.54 5.93 1.57
N LYS A 238 -16.64 4.95 1.68
CA LYS A 238 -16.05 4.60 2.98
C LYS A 238 -14.73 3.85 2.85
N ILE A 239 -14.03 3.80 3.96
CA ILE A 239 -12.98 2.82 4.20
C ILE A 239 -13.59 1.74 5.09
N HIS A 240 -13.57 0.51 4.61
CA HIS A 240 -13.87 -0.65 5.44
C HIS A 240 -12.63 -1.07 6.21
N VAL A 241 -12.80 -1.47 7.46
CA VAL A 241 -11.75 -2.08 8.28
C VAL A 241 -12.12 -3.54 8.50
N ILE A 242 -11.27 -4.43 8.02
CA ILE A 242 -11.42 -5.87 8.16
C ILE A 242 -10.49 -6.33 9.27
N ASP A 243 -11.08 -6.82 10.36
CA ASP A 243 -10.35 -7.49 11.42
C ASP A 243 -10.23 -8.98 11.04
N THR A 244 -9.02 -9.43 10.79
CA THR A 244 -8.77 -10.81 10.34
C THR A 244 -9.05 -11.86 11.42
N THR A 245 -9.05 -11.46 12.70
CA THR A 245 -9.42 -12.37 13.80
C THR A 245 -10.88 -12.81 13.76
N LEU A 246 -11.72 -12.07 13.03
CA LEU A 246 -13.14 -12.38 12.84
C LEU A 246 -13.39 -13.33 11.65
N ILE A 247 -12.35 -13.63 10.87
CA ILE A 247 -12.46 -14.53 9.72
C ILE A 247 -12.43 -15.97 10.19
N GLN A 248 -13.51 -16.71 9.96
CA GLN A 248 -13.64 -18.10 10.34
C GLN A 248 -14.03 -18.98 9.16
N LYS A 249 -13.55 -20.22 9.15
CA LYS A 249 -13.86 -21.19 8.11
C LYS A 249 -15.36 -21.47 8.02
N GLY A 250 -15.90 -21.36 6.80
CA GLY A 250 -17.29 -21.62 6.51
C GLY A 250 -18.25 -20.47 6.89
N ASN A 251 -17.75 -19.42 7.56
CA ASN A 251 -18.56 -18.27 7.94
C ASN A 251 -18.46 -17.15 6.90
N ASN A 252 -19.52 -16.35 6.84
CA ASN A 252 -19.50 -15.12 6.07
C ASN A 252 -18.70 -14.05 6.82
N ILE A 253 -17.91 -13.28 6.08
CA ILE A 253 -17.28 -12.07 6.61
C ILE A 253 -18.33 -10.99 6.66
N THR A 254 -18.65 -10.52 7.87
CA THR A 254 -19.62 -9.44 8.07
C THR A 254 -18.86 -8.16 8.43
N MET A 255 -19.03 -7.11 7.64
CA MET A 255 -18.56 -5.77 7.98
C MET A 255 -19.62 -5.07 8.80
N THR A 256 -19.27 -4.63 10.01
CA THR A 256 -20.14 -3.80 10.83
C THR A 256 -19.92 -2.31 10.56
N THR A 257 -20.91 -1.49 10.82
CA THR A 257 -20.79 -0.03 10.69
C THR A 257 -19.73 0.58 11.61
N SER A 258 -19.41 -0.07 12.72
CA SER A 258 -18.34 0.33 13.64
C SER A 258 -16.93 0.11 13.06
N GLN A 259 -16.82 -0.71 12.02
CA GLN A 259 -15.58 -1.01 11.30
C GLN A 259 -15.49 -0.25 9.98
N THR A 260 -16.17 0.87 9.83
CA THR A 260 -16.14 1.71 8.63
C THR A 260 -15.82 3.16 8.97
N LEU A 261 -15.08 3.81 8.09
CA LEU A 261 -14.85 5.25 8.08
C LEU A 261 -15.62 5.85 6.91
N PRO A 262 -16.74 6.57 7.15
CA PRO A 262 -17.48 7.24 6.08
C PRO A 262 -16.66 8.39 5.49
N LEU A 263 -16.81 8.65 4.19
CA LEU A 263 -16.07 9.66 3.46
C LEU A 263 -17.02 10.58 2.68
N GLU A 264 -16.66 11.85 2.58
CA GLU A 264 -17.37 12.85 1.75
C GLU A 264 -16.88 12.86 0.28
N PHE A 265 -15.89 12.04 -0.05
CA PHE A 265 -15.26 11.98 -1.37
C PHE A 265 -15.13 10.53 -1.84
N ASN A 266 -14.89 10.35 -3.13
CA ASN A 266 -14.74 9.04 -3.75
C ASN A 266 -13.29 8.52 -3.59
N PRO A 267 -13.01 7.55 -2.70
CA PRO A 267 -11.67 7.03 -2.53
C PRO A 267 -11.30 6.09 -3.70
N ARG A 268 -10.03 6.13 -4.09
CA ARG A 268 -9.47 5.32 -5.17
C ARG A 268 -8.38 4.38 -4.68
N GLY A 269 -7.43 4.91 -3.94
CA GLY A 269 -6.30 4.19 -3.40
C GLY A 269 -6.13 4.46 -1.91
N ILE A 270 -5.38 3.57 -1.26
CA ILE A 270 -5.10 3.67 0.17
C ILE A 270 -3.69 3.16 0.45
N ALA A 271 -2.94 3.91 1.27
CA ALA A 271 -1.66 3.47 1.80
C ALA A 271 -1.50 3.91 3.25
N LEU A 272 -0.76 3.13 4.02
CA LEU A 272 -0.53 3.37 5.43
C LEU A 272 0.94 3.77 5.67
N TYR A 273 1.14 4.75 6.53
CA TYR A 273 2.46 5.21 6.94
C TYR A 273 2.43 5.59 8.42
N LYS A 274 2.99 4.78 9.28
CA LYS A 274 2.92 4.97 10.74
C LYS A 274 1.44 5.08 11.18
N ASN A 275 1.07 6.18 11.87
CA ASN A 275 -0.31 6.48 12.24
C ASN A 275 -1.14 7.14 11.12
N LEU A 276 -0.53 7.45 9.98
CA LEU A 276 -1.21 8.11 8.87
C LEU A 276 -1.82 7.12 7.89
N MET A 277 -2.94 7.50 7.31
CA MET A 277 -3.57 6.84 6.18
C MET A 277 -3.69 7.86 5.04
N TYR A 278 -3.03 7.58 3.92
CA TYR A 278 -3.16 8.33 2.69
C TYR A 278 -4.28 7.73 1.86
N ILE A 279 -5.18 8.57 1.37
CA ILE A 279 -6.31 8.16 0.54
C ILE A 279 -6.29 9.03 -0.72
N SER A 280 -6.13 8.42 -1.89
CA SER A 280 -6.34 9.14 -3.15
C SER A 280 -7.82 9.25 -3.46
N ALA A 281 -8.22 10.37 -4.02
CA ALA A 281 -9.60 10.66 -4.38
C ALA A 281 -9.77 10.78 -5.91
N SER A 282 -10.99 10.57 -6.39
CA SER A 282 -11.32 10.65 -7.82
C SER A 282 -11.07 12.02 -8.45
N ASP A 283 -10.97 13.06 -7.62
CA ASP A 283 -10.66 14.44 -8.04
C ASP A 283 -9.15 14.71 -8.20
N GLY A 284 -8.32 13.67 -8.04
CA GLY A 284 -6.86 13.75 -8.10
C GLY A 284 -6.20 14.20 -6.81
N SER A 285 -6.97 14.50 -5.75
CA SER A 285 -6.37 14.86 -4.46
C SER A 285 -5.90 13.64 -3.69
N ILE A 286 -4.89 13.85 -2.84
CA ILE A 286 -4.45 12.90 -1.82
C ILE A 286 -4.81 13.50 -0.46
N ARG A 287 -5.51 12.74 0.36
CA ARG A 287 -6.00 13.17 1.67
C ARG A 287 -5.30 12.36 2.75
N CYS A 288 -4.84 13.04 3.78
CA CYS A 288 -4.12 12.46 4.91
C CYS A 288 -5.02 12.40 6.14
N TYR A 289 -5.27 11.21 6.63
CA TYR A 289 -6.05 10.94 7.83
C TYR A 289 -5.13 10.46 8.95
N ASP A 290 -5.18 11.11 10.10
CA ASP A 290 -4.49 10.67 11.31
C ASP A 290 -5.38 9.64 12.03
N ARG A 291 -4.91 8.39 12.10
CA ARG A 291 -5.67 7.27 12.68
C ARG A 291 -5.81 7.37 14.20
N GLU A 292 -4.83 7.98 14.87
CA GLU A 292 -4.86 8.20 16.33
C GLU A 292 -5.82 9.35 16.69
N LYS A 293 -5.70 10.48 15.99
CA LYS A 293 -6.55 11.66 16.20
C LYS A 293 -7.92 11.53 15.54
N LYS A 294 -8.12 10.49 14.72
CA LYS A 294 -9.37 10.19 13.98
C LYS A 294 -9.86 11.37 13.15
N LYS A 295 -8.98 12.09 12.48
CA LYS A 295 -9.32 13.25 11.67
C LYS A 295 -8.46 13.42 10.42
N PHE A 296 -9.04 14.03 9.38
CA PHE A 296 -8.27 14.54 8.25
C PHE A 296 -7.55 15.81 8.68
N PHE A 297 -6.28 15.95 8.29
CA PHE A 297 -5.48 17.13 8.63
C PHE A 297 -4.81 17.79 7.42
N LEU A 298 -4.71 17.09 6.30
CA LEU A 298 -4.07 17.59 5.10
C LEU A 298 -4.75 17.05 3.85
N THR A 299 -4.87 17.91 2.83
CA THR A 299 -5.28 17.52 1.47
C THR A 299 -4.38 18.25 0.50
N PHE A 300 -3.80 17.53 -0.47
CA PHE A 300 -2.99 18.14 -1.51
C PHE A 300 -3.28 17.52 -2.89
N LYS A 301 -3.19 18.35 -3.94
CA LYS A 301 -3.25 17.95 -5.35
C LYS A 301 -1.91 18.14 -6.06
N SER A 302 -0.98 18.80 -5.40
CA SER A 302 0.36 19.02 -5.93
C SER A 302 1.39 18.95 -4.81
N VAL A 303 2.59 18.58 -5.20
CA VAL A 303 3.80 18.67 -4.41
C VAL A 303 4.84 19.45 -5.23
N PRO A 304 5.87 20.04 -4.63
CA PRO A 304 6.93 20.69 -5.41
C PRO A 304 7.43 19.77 -6.54
N GLY A 305 7.25 20.21 -7.78
CA GLY A 305 7.66 19.47 -8.98
C GLY A 305 6.61 18.58 -9.63
N TYR A 306 5.41 18.39 -9.04
CA TYR A 306 4.35 17.58 -9.65
C TYR A 306 2.93 17.96 -9.24
N THR A 307 2.00 17.87 -10.21
CA THR A 307 0.56 18.07 -9.97
C THR A 307 -0.20 16.81 -10.39
N PHE A 308 -0.89 16.19 -9.43
CA PHE A 308 -1.70 14.98 -9.66
C PHE A 308 -2.98 15.34 -10.43
N LYS A 309 -3.28 14.51 -11.45
CA LYS A 309 -4.49 14.65 -12.28
C LYS A 309 -5.47 13.50 -12.11
N GLY A 310 -4.98 12.33 -11.74
CA GLY A 310 -5.80 11.13 -11.61
C GLY A 310 -5.12 10.06 -10.76
N GLY A 311 -4.63 10.45 -9.57
CA GLY A 311 -4.04 9.50 -8.63
C GLY A 311 -5.02 8.39 -8.26
N GLN A 312 -4.63 7.13 -8.45
CA GLN A 312 -5.47 5.97 -8.18
C GLN A 312 -4.92 5.07 -7.09
N LYS A 313 -3.84 4.34 -7.36
CA LYS A 313 -3.25 3.41 -6.40
C LYS A 313 -2.15 4.11 -5.61
N LEU A 314 -2.04 3.76 -4.35
CA LEU A 314 -1.04 4.29 -3.44
C LEU A 314 -0.23 3.15 -2.82
N LEU A 315 1.05 3.43 -2.59
CA LEU A 315 1.95 2.52 -1.88
C LEU A 315 2.93 3.37 -1.07
N VAL A 316 3.21 3.00 0.17
CA VAL A 316 4.29 3.62 0.95
C VAL A 316 5.43 2.64 1.14
N HIS A 317 6.63 3.09 0.84
CA HIS A 317 7.87 2.33 1.08
C HIS A 317 9.02 3.30 1.40
N ASN A 318 9.79 3.03 2.44
CA ASN A 318 10.99 3.79 2.84
C ASN A 318 10.79 5.32 2.85
N ASN A 319 9.75 5.79 3.57
CA ASN A 319 9.37 7.20 3.66
C ASN A 319 9.04 7.86 2.30
N ARG A 320 8.65 7.06 1.30
CA ARG A 320 8.19 7.55 0.01
C ARG A 320 6.79 7.03 -0.28
N LEU A 321 5.90 7.95 -0.64
CA LEU A 321 4.56 7.64 -1.14
C LEU A 321 4.65 7.51 -2.66
N TRP A 322 4.36 6.33 -3.18
CA TRP A 322 4.22 6.07 -4.61
C TRP A 322 2.77 6.23 -5.01
N VAL A 323 2.53 7.04 -6.02
CA VAL A 323 1.21 7.36 -6.55
C VAL A 323 1.14 6.95 -8.01
N THR A 324 0.21 6.09 -8.35
CA THR A 324 -0.12 5.80 -9.74
C THR A 324 -1.06 6.88 -10.26
N ASP A 325 -0.61 7.72 -11.17
CA ASP A 325 -1.43 8.73 -11.84
C ASP A 325 -1.79 8.27 -13.25
N VAL A 326 -3.00 7.72 -13.37
CA VAL A 326 -3.47 7.16 -14.66
C VAL A 326 -3.78 8.22 -15.70
N SER A 327 -4.07 9.46 -15.28
CA SER A 327 -4.37 10.55 -16.21
C SER A 327 -3.12 11.08 -16.91
N THR A 328 -1.98 11.06 -16.23
CA THR A 328 -0.67 11.40 -16.82
C THR A 328 0.07 10.16 -17.34
N ARG A 329 -0.41 8.96 -16.98
CA ARG A 329 0.25 7.67 -17.26
C ARG A 329 1.62 7.56 -16.61
N GLU A 330 1.72 8.00 -15.37
CA GLU A 330 2.97 8.06 -14.62
C GLU A 330 2.83 7.41 -13.24
N ILE A 331 3.95 6.98 -12.69
CA ILE A 331 4.07 6.60 -11.29
C ILE A 331 5.00 7.60 -10.64
N VAL A 332 4.53 8.24 -9.58
CA VAL A 332 5.24 9.35 -8.93
C VAL A 332 5.63 8.94 -7.52
N GLY A 333 6.91 8.93 -7.26
CA GLY A 333 7.46 8.79 -5.93
C GLY A 333 7.53 10.15 -5.23
N VAL A 334 6.85 10.29 -4.11
CA VAL A 334 6.80 11.50 -3.30
C VAL A 334 7.50 11.24 -1.98
N ASP A 335 8.61 11.90 -1.74
CA ASP A 335 9.34 11.78 -0.48
C ASP A 335 8.56 12.44 0.66
N ILE A 336 8.46 11.73 1.77
CA ILE A 336 7.76 12.14 2.99
C ILE A 336 8.81 12.56 4.02
N PHE A 337 8.81 13.82 4.39
CA PHE A 337 9.65 14.35 5.45
C PHE A 337 8.82 14.54 6.71
N ARG A 338 9.20 13.87 7.79
CA ARG A 338 8.61 14.04 9.12
C ARG A 338 9.52 14.97 9.90
N ASN A 339 9.03 16.16 10.17
CA ASN A 339 9.72 17.17 10.94
C ASN A 339 9.18 17.19 12.37
N VAL A 340 10.03 17.58 13.32
CA VAL A 340 9.73 17.60 14.75
C VAL A 340 9.90 19.04 15.22
N ILE A 341 8.90 19.52 15.96
CA ILE A 341 9.03 20.74 16.76
C ILE A 341 8.94 20.30 18.22
N GLU A 342 9.97 20.61 18.98
CA GLU A 342 10.04 20.39 20.42
C GLU A 342 9.78 21.73 21.09
N GLU A 343 8.77 21.81 21.93
CA GLU A 343 8.45 22.98 22.72
C GLU A 343 8.95 22.72 24.15
N TYR A 344 9.66 23.70 24.70
CA TYR A 344 10.16 23.69 26.07
C TYR A 344 9.47 24.84 26.82
N ASP A 345 9.03 24.57 28.06
CA ASP A 345 8.39 25.54 28.95
C ASP A 345 9.40 26.57 29.52
#